data_c64155c2d85a419d3e266842a9dd7c62
#
_entry.id   c64155c2d85a419d3e266842a9dd7c62
#
_cell.length_a   1.000
_cell.length_b   1.000
_cell.length_c   1.000
_cell.angle_alpha   90.00
_cell.angle_beta   90.00
_cell.angle_gamma   90.00
#
_symmetry.space_group_name_H-M   'P 1'
#
loop_
_entity.id
_entity.type
_entity.pdbx_description
1 polymer ?
#
loop_
_entity_poly.entity_id
_entity_poly.type
_entity_poly.pdbx_seq_one_letter_code
_entity_poly.pdbx_strand_id
1 'polypeptide(L)'
;MNEAVIVAGVRTAVGKFGGGFQNYPVVDLGATVIKEVLKRAGLRPAVSDLMKACAPEKLKGQGVTDLEKEGADWDAGLPSVAIDEVIMGNVLIAGQGQNPARQAMVRAGVPKETPAFTVNKVCGSGLKTIALGAEAIMAGRADVIIAGGQENMSLAPMSLPKARWGYRMA
;
A
#
# COMPACT_ATOMS: atom_id res chain seq x y z
N MET A 1 -11.82 4.47 25.06
CA MET A 1 -10.93 4.75 23.90
C MET A 1 -10.21 3.43 23.64
N ASN A 2 -10.27 2.90 22.42
CA ASN A 2 -9.56 1.66 22.10
C ASN A 2 -8.05 1.89 22.20
N GLU A 3 -7.30 0.85 22.53
CA GLU A 3 -5.85 0.88 22.50
C GLU A 3 -5.38 0.42 21.11
N ALA A 4 -4.42 1.14 20.53
CA ALA A 4 -3.77 0.75 19.29
C ALA A 4 -2.40 0.15 19.59
N VAL A 5 -2.14 -1.06 19.09
CA VAL A 5 -0.88 -1.78 19.31
C VAL A 5 -0.21 -2.11 17.97
N ILE A 6 1.11 -2.19 17.96
CA ILE A 6 1.88 -2.64 16.80
C ILE A 6 2.12 -4.16 16.94
N VAL A 7 1.56 -4.94 16.03
CA VAL A 7 1.63 -6.41 16.06
C VAL A 7 2.91 -6.91 15.37
N ALA A 8 3.29 -6.30 14.26
CA ALA A 8 4.47 -6.68 13.49
C ALA A 8 5.07 -5.46 12.78
N GLY A 9 6.34 -5.55 12.44
CA GLY A 9 7.04 -4.54 11.67
C GLY A 9 8.09 -5.16 10.75
N VAL A 10 8.28 -4.55 9.58
CA VAL A 10 9.22 -5.00 8.58
C VAL A 10 9.76 -3.84 7.75
N ARG A 11 10.94 -4.00 7.21
CA ARG A 11 11.56 -3.06 6.28
C ARG A 11 12.42 -3.83 5.26
N THR A 12 12.44 -3.36 4.02
CA THR A 12 13.47 -3.77 3.05
C THR A 12 14.84 -3.23 3.46
N ALA A 13 15.90 -3.68 2.81
CA ALA A 13 17.17 -2.98 2.87
C ALA A 13 16.99 -1.53 2.39
N VAL A 14 17.80 -0.60 2.90
CA VAL A 14 17.88 0.77 2.39
C VAL A 14 18.90 0.80 1.26
N GLY A 15 18.42 1.10 0.05
CA GLY A 15 19.27 1.21 -1.13
C GLY A 15 20.01 2.54 -1.20
N LYS A 16 21.19 2.53 -1.80
CA LYS A 16 21.90 3.74 -2.22
C LYS A 16 21.20 4.32 -3.47
N PHE A 17 21.17 5.64 -3.63
CA PHE A 17 20.74 6.28 -4.87
C PHE A 17 21.56 5.76 -6.06
N GLY A 18 20.87 5.34 -7.14
CA GLY A 18 21.50 4.67 -8.27
C GLY A 18 22.07 3.29 -7.97
N GLY A 19 21.75 2.70 -6.82
CA GLY A 19 22.22 1.38 -6.38
C GLY A 19 21.32 0.21 -6.79
N GLY A 20 21.34 -0.88 -6.02
CA GLY A 20 20.68 -2.14 -6.39
C GLY A 20 19.18 -2.07 -6.63
N PHE A 21 18.50 -1.08 -6.06
CA PHE A 21 17.06 -0.86 -6.28
C PHE A 21 16.75 0.17 -7.37
N GLN A 22 17.76 0.68 -8.11
CA GLN A 22 17.55 1.77 -9.08
C GLN A 22 16.43 1.50 -10.09
N ASN A 23 16.27 0.25 -10.53
CA ASN A 23 15.27 -0.15 -11.53
C ASN A 23 14.07 -0.89 -10.91
N TYR A 24 13.94 -0.87 -9.58
CA TYR A 24 12.89 -1.64 -8.90
C TYR A 24 11.67 -0.75 -8.66
N PRO A 25 10.49 -1.07 -9.23
CA PRO A 25 9.29 -0.25 -9.04
C PRO A 25 8.95 -0.08 -7.56
N VAL A 26 8.64 1.15 -7.17
CA VAL A 26 8.34 1.45 -5.76
C VAL A 26 7.15 0.67 -5.22
N VAL A 27 6.15 0.42 -6.07
CA VAL A 27 4.96 -0.37 -5.69
C VAL A 27 5.29 -1.83 -5.38
N ASP A 28 6.34 -2.38 -5.99
CA ASP A 28 6.79 -3.74 -5.71
C ASP A 28 7.56 -3.82 -4.39
N LEU A 29 8.31 -2.77 -4.05
CA LEU A 29 8.91 -2.63 -2.70
C LEU A 29 7.81 -2.56 -1.64
N GLY A 30 6.76 -1.75 -1.90
CA GLY A 30 5.59 -1.66 -1.04
C GLY A 30 4.84 -3.00 -0.91
N ALA A 31 4.61 -3.69 -2.01
CA ALA A 31 3.97 -5.01 -2.00
C ALA A 31 4.76 -6.03 -1.19
N THR A 32 6.09 -6.03 -1.33
CA THR A 32 6.98 -6.92 -0.57
C THR A 32 6.82 -6.71 0.94
N VAL A 33 6.83 -5.47 1.42
CA VAL A 33 6.71 -5.20 2.86
C VAL A 33 5.30 -5.44 3.39
N ILE A 34 4.25 -5.13 2.62
CA ILE A 34 2.86 -5.44 2.99
C ILE A 34 2.68 -6.96 3.16
N LYS A 35 3.18 -7.74 2.22
CA LYS A 35 3.10 -9.19 2.27
C LYS A 35 3.88 -9.76 3.45
N GLU A 36 5.11 -9.33 3.62
CA GLU A 36 6.00 -9.82 4.67
C GLU A 36 5.49 -9.45 6.07
N VAL A 37 4.92 -8.25 6.28
CA VAL A 37 4.40 -7.87 7.60
C VAL A 37 3.22 -8.74 8.02
N LEU A 38 2.34 -9.11 7.09
CA LEU A 38 1.23 -10.03 7.36
C LEU A 38 1.74 -11.44 7.68
N LYS A 39 2.72 -11.95 6.93
CA LYS A 39 3.38 -13.23 7.22
C LYS A 39 3.99 -13.25 8.62
N ARG A 40 4.70 -12.19 9.01
CA ARG A 40 5.28 -12.08 10.37
C ARG A 40 4.24 -11.95 11.47
N ALA A 41 3.12 -11.32 11.18
CA ALA A 41 1.98 -11.27 12.10
C ALA A 41 1.27 -12.65 12.23
N GLY A 42 1.62 -13.63 11.39
CA GLY A 42 0.93 -14.91 11.35
C GLY A 42 -0.50 -14.82 10.83
N LEU A 43 -0.78 -13.88 9.92
CA LEU A 43 -2.12 -13.57 9.43
C LEU A 43 -2.16 -13.65 7.90
N ARG A 44 -3.33 -13.96 7.38
CA ARG A 44 -3.65 -13.81 5.94
C ARG A 44 -4.83 -12.89 5.75
N PRO A 45 -4.82 -12.03 4.71
CA PRO A 45 -5.92 -11.09 4.47
C PRO A 45 -7.15 -11.82 3.95
N ALA A 46 -8.33 -11.33 4.33
CA ALA A 46 -9.61 -11.85 3.88
C ALA A 46 -10.63 -10.73 3.66
N VAL A 47 -11.67 -11.01 2.90
CA VAL A 47 -12.80 -10.11 2.68
C VAL A 47 -13.85 -10.35 3.77
N SER A 48 -14.19 -9.30 4.52
CA SER A 48 -15.29 -9.37 5.48
C SER A 48 -16.66 -9.27 4.79
N ASP A 49 -17.72 -9.66 5.49
CA ASP A 49 -19.09 -9.52 4.95
C ASP A 49 -19.48 -8.05 4.78
N LEU A 50 -19.00 -7.17 5.65
CA LEU A 50 -19.18 -5.72 5.49
C LEU A 50 -18.51 -5.20 4.20
N MET A 51 -17.28 -5.61 3.91
CA MET A 51 -16.60 -5.24 2.67
C MET A 51 -17.36 -5.72 1.44
N LYS A 52 -17.89 -6.94 1.45
CA LYS A 52 -18.73 -7.47 0.36
C LYS A 52 -20.02 -6.64 0.20
N ALA A 53 -20.67 -6.30 1.30
CA ALA A 53 -21.91 -5.52 1.28
C ALA A 53 -21.69 -4.09 0.75
N CYS A 54 -20.57 -3.47 1.11
CA CYS A 54 -20.21 -2.11 0.71
C CYS A 54 -19.49 -2.04 -0.66
N ALA A 55 -19.21 -3.19 -1.30
CA ALA A 55 -18.56 -3.18 -2.60
C ALA A 55 -19.41 -2.45 -3.66
N PRO A 56 -18.79 -1.64 -4.54
CA PRO A 56 -19.49 -1.03 -5.66
C PRO A 56 -20.20 -2.08 -6.52
N GLU A 57 -21.39 -1.78 -7.05
CA GLU A 57 -22.21 -2.73 -7.82
C GLU A 57 -21.43 -3.43 -8.96
N LYS A 58 -20.53 -2.69 -9.62
CA LYS A 58 -19.70 -3.25 -10.69
C LYS A 58 -18.67 -4.29 -10.20
N LEU A 59 -18.36 -4.31 -8.92
CA LEU A 59 -17.41 -5.23 -8.30
C LEU A 59 -18.10 -6.37 -7.54
N LYS A 60 -19.40 -6.24 -7.26
CA LYS A 60 -20.18 -7.30 -6.62
C LYS A 60 -20.19 -8.57 -7.49
N GLY A 61 -19.87 -9.69 -6.89
CA GLY A 61 -19.80 -10.97 -7.59
C GLY A 61 -18.57 -11.16 -8.49
N GLN A 62 -17.71 -10.15 -8.64
CA GLN A 62 -16.42 -10.37 -9.27
C GLN A 62 -15.51 -11.15 -8.33
N GLY A 63 -14.96 -12.26 -8.83
CA GLY A 63 -13.97 -13.06 -8.11
C GLY A 63 -12.64 -12.31 -7.91
N VAL A 64 -11.66 -13.02 -7.42
CA VAL A 64 -10.28 -12.53 -7.25
C VAL A 64 -9.71 -12.17 -8.62
N THR A 65 -9.13 -10.99 -8.77
CA THR A 65 -8.48 -10.55 -10.01
C THR A 65 -7.17 -11.30 -10.24
N ASP A 66 -6.68 -11.34 -11.48
CA ASP A 66 -5.42 -12.03 -11.78
C ASP A 66 -4.25 -11.40 -11.02
N LEU A 67 -4.23 -10.07 -10.88
CA LEU A 67 -3.22 -9.36 -10.11
C LEU A 67 -3.24 -9.70 -8.61
N GLU A 68 -4.43 -9.90 -8.04
CA GLU A 68 -4.56 -10.39 -6.66
C GLU A 68 -4.06 -11.83 -6.53
N LYS A 69 -4.35 -12.69 -7.51
CA LYS A 69 -3.91 -14.09 -7.52
C LYS A 69 -2.39 -14.22 -7.54
N GLU A 70 -1.70 -13.39 -8.32
CA GLU A 70 -0.23 -13.36 -8.37
C GLU A 70 0.40 -13.07 -7.00
N GLY A 71 -0.27 -12.23 -6.19
CA GLY A 71 0.15 -11.90 -4.82
C GLY A 71 -0.34 -12.85 -3.74
N ALA A 72 -1.37 -13.66 -4.02
CA ALA A 72 -2.16 -14.38 -3.02
C ALA A 72 -1.62 -15.79 -2.68
N ASP A 73 -0.31 -15.98 -2.59
CA ASP A 73 0.33 -17.23 -2.12
C ASP A 73 0.32 -17.32 -0.58
N TRP A 74 -0.86 -17.14 0.01
CA TRP A 74 -1.06 -17.20 1.46
C TRP A 74 -1.14 -18.63 1.95
N ASP A 75 -0.49 -18.91 3.08
CA ASP A 75 -0.68 -20.18 3.78
C ASP A 75 -2.15 -20.26 4.28
N ALA A 76 -2.89 -21.25 3.78
CA ALA A 76 -4.28 -21.46 4.14
C ALA A 76 -4.47 -21.84 5.62
N GLY A 77 -3.43 -22.32 6.29
CA GLY A 77 -3.43 -22.63 7.72
C GLY A 77 -3.38 -21.40 8.63
N LEU A 78 -3.04 -20.23 8.09
CA LEU A 78 -2.99 -19.00 8.88
C LEU A 78 -4.40 -18.46 9.17
N PRO A 79 -4.64 -17.90 10.37
CA PRO A 79 -5.84 -17.15 10.67
C PRO A 79 -6.11 -16.06 9.64
N SER A 80 -7.37 -15.97 9.18
CA SER A 80 -7.79 -14.92 8.27
C SER A 80 -8.22 -13.66 9.02
N VAL A 81 -7.87 -12.50 8.51
CA VAL A 81 -8.26 -11.20 9.08
C VAL A 81 -8.68 -10.24 7.96
N ALA A 82 -9.74 -9.47 8.21
CA ALA A 82 -10.08 -8.34 7.36
C ALA A 82 -9.10 -7.20 7.64
N ILE A 83 -8.51 -6.65 6.59
CA ILE A 83 -7.67 -5.45 6.68
C ILE A 83 -8.58 -4.27 6.37
N ASP A 84 -8.85 -3.43 7.35
CA ASP A 84 -9.80 -2.32 7.21
C ASP A 84 -9.26 -1.22 6.30
N GLU A 85 -7.94 -1.00 6.32
CA GLU A 85 -7.30 -0.01 5.44
C GLU A 85 -5.79 -0.25 5.30
N VAL A 86 -5.26 0.12 4.12
CA VAL A 86 -3.81 0.17 3.86
C VAL A 86 -3.40 1.61 3.59
N ILE A 87 -2.52 2.16 4.43
CA ILE A 87 -2.05 3.54 4.34
C ILE A 87 -0.54 3.54 4.10
N MET A 88 -0.10 4.01 2.91
CA MET A 88 1.33 4.05 2.59
C MET A 88 1.78 5.48 2.31
N GLY A 89 2.88 5.86 2.94
CA GLY A 89 3.59 7.10 2.62
C GLY A 89 4.37 6.97 1.33
N ASN A 90 4.25 7.96 0.43
CA ASN A 90 5.06 8.04 -0.79
C ASN A 90 5.12 9.50 -1.26
N VAL A 91 6.31 10.01 -1.45
CA VAL A 91 6.53 11.43 -1.79
C VAL A 91 6.61 11.65 -3.29
N LEU A 92 7.47 10.92 -3.98
CA LEU A 92 7.75 11.09 -5.40
C LEU A 92 6.86 10.15 -6.22
N ILE A 93 5.60 10.51 -6.37
CA ILE A 93 4.59 9.67 -7.02
C ILE A 93 4.49 9.85 -8.54
N ALA A 94 5.21 10.81 -9.11
CA ALA A 94 5.19 11.04 -10.55
C ALA A 94 5.63 9.78 -11.33
N GLY A 95 4.89 9.44 -12.39
CA GLY A 95 5.18 8.26 -13.20
C GLY A 95 4.78 6.92 -12.58
N GLN A 96 4.25 6.88 -11.36
CA GLN A 96 3.87 5.65 -10.66
C GLN A 96 2.39 5.24 -10.85
N GLY A 97 1.65 5.98 -11.66
CA GLY A 97 0.21 5.77 -11.84
C GLY A 97 -0.61 6.33 -10.68
N GLN A 98 -1.83 5.84 -10.55
CA GLN A 98 -2.77 6.31 -9.53
C GLN A 98 -2.63 5.52 -8.24
N ASN A 99 -2.61 6.22 -7.10
CA ASN A 99 -2.61 5.65 -5.76
C ASN A 99 -1.61 4.50 -5.57
N PRO A 100 -0.30 4.78 -5.47
CA PRO A 100 0.72 3.73 -5.31
C PRO A 100 0.51 2.79 -4.12
N ALA A 101 -0.11 3.26 -3.02
CA ALA A 101 -0.51 2.40 -1.90
C ALA A 101 -1.50 1.31 -2.34
N ARG A 102 -2.50 1.69 -3.13
CA ARG A 102 -3.49 0.76 -3.68
C ARG A 102 -2.85 -0.28 -4.58
N GLN A 103 -1.94 0.14 -5.45
CA GLN A 103 -1.23 -0.78 -6.34
C GLN A 103 -0.37 -1.78 -5.54
N ALA A 104 0.38 -1.30 -4.54
CA ALA A 104 1.20 -2.15 -3.69
C ALA A 104 0.35 -3.17 -2.92
N MET A 105 -0.78 -2.72 -2.36
CA MET A 105 -1.71 -3.56 -1.62
C MET A 105 -2.24 -4.73 -2.47
N VAL A 106 -2.74 -4.45 -3.67
CA VAL A 106 -3.29 -5.49 -4.56
C VAL A 106 -2.21 -6.46 -5.01
N ARG A 107 -1.01 -5.96 -5.36
CA ARG A 107 0.15 -6.80 -5.70
C ARG A 107 0.64 -7.67 -4.54
N ALA A 108 0.41 -7.23 -3.31
CA ALA A 108 0.68 -8.04 -2.12
C ALA A 108 -0.35 -9.16 -1.90
N GLY A 109 -1.41 -9.23 -2.69
CA GLY A 109 -2.50 -10.20 -2.53
C GLY A 109 -3.48 -9.85 -1.41
N VAL A 110 -3.55 -8.58 -1.00
CA VAL A 110 -4.62 -8.08 -0.13
C VAL A 110 -5.84 -7.82 -1.00
N PRO A 111 -7.05 -8.23 -0.58
CA PRO A 111 -8.26 -8.12 -1.38
C PRO A 111 -8.54 -6.71 -1.91
N LYS A 112 -9.03 -6.63 -3.14
CA LYS A 112 -9.41 -5.36 -3.78
C LYS A 112 -10.51 -4.60 -3.05
N GLU A 113 -11.27 -5.26 -2.21
CA GLU A 113 -12.30 -4.67 -1.36
C GLU A 113 -11.72 -3.83 -0.22
N THR A 114 -10.46 -4.07 0.15
CA THR A 114 -9.75 -3.29 1.17
C THR A 114 -9.48 -1.88 0.65
N PRO A 115 -9.88 -0.81 1.36
CA PRO A 115 -9.52 0.56 1.00
C PRO A 115 -8.01 0.79 1.14
N ALA A 116 -7.47 1.69 0.31
CA ALA A 116 -6.09 2.12 0.46
C ALA A 116 -5.90 3.55 -0.02
N PHE A 117 -4.99 4.29 0.59
CA PHE A 117 -4.60 5.60 0.12
C PHE A 117 -3.14 5.93 0.40
N THR A 118 -2.61 6.87 -0.39
CA THR A 118 -1.23 7.31 -0.31
C THR A 118 -1.16 8.66 0.41
N VAL A 119 -0.22 8.77 1.36
CA VAL A 119 0.02 9.99 2.13
C VAL A 119 1.32 10.64 1.69
N ASN A 120 1.29 11.94 1.51
CA ASN A 120 2.49 12.74 1.32
C ASN A 120 2.62 13.79 2.43
N LYS A 121 3.57 13.60 3.30
CA LYS A 121 4.02 14.55 4.33
C LYS A 121 5.55 14.69 4.25
N VAL A 122 6.09 14.77 3.04
CA VAL A 122 7.54 14.82 2.80
C VAL A 122 8.23 13.64 3.53
N CYS A 123 9.40 13.83 4.14
CA CYS A 123 10.16 12.78 4.83
C CYS A 123 9.41 12.12 6.00
N GLY A 124 8.34 12.74 6.51
CA GLY A 124 7.48 12.22 7.58
C GLY A 124 6.30 11.38 7.09
N SER A 125 6.19 11.07 5.79
CA SER A 125 5.02 10.38 5.22
C SER A 125 4.76 9.03 5.87
N GLY A 126 5.78 8.18 5.99
CA GLY A 126 5.63 6.85 6.60
C GLY A 126 5.26 6.92 8.09
N LEU A 127 5.86 7.85 8.85
CA LEU A 127 5.48 8.04 10.26
C LEU A 127 4.03 8.55 10.39
N LYS A 128 3.59 9.44 9.47
CA LYS A 128 2.21 9.95 9.49
C LYS A 128 1.19 8.83 9.23
N THR A 129 1.50 7.82 8.42
CA THR A 129 0.59 6.69 8.21
C THR A 129 0.34 5.89 9.48
N ILE A 130 1.38 5.70 10.31
CA ILE A 130 1.26 5.03 11.61
C ILE A 130 0.35 5.84 12.54
N ALA A 131 0.55 7.15 12.60
CA ALA A 131 -0.31 8.03 13.41
C ALA A 131 -1.78 7.96 12.95
N LEU A 132 -2.04 8.02 11.64
CA LEU A 132 -3.39 7.92 11.09
C LEU A 132 -4.04 6.56 11.40
N GLY A 133 -3.28 5.46 11.28
CA GLY A 133 -3.75 4.13 11.64
C GLY A 133 -4.12 4.03 13.11
N ALA A 134 -3.26 4.51 13.99
CA ALA A 134 -3.53 4.55 15.43
C ALA A 134 -4.77 5.40 15.75
N GLU A 135 -4.89 6.60 15.17
CA GLU A 135 -6.06 7.47 15.32
C GLU A 135 -7.36 6.77 14.88
N ALA A 136 -7.35 6.03 13.78
CA ALA A 136 -8.52 5.32 13.29
C ALA A 136 -8.94 4.18 14.24
N ILE A 137 -7.99 3.39 14.76
CA ILE A 137 -8.25 2.31 15.73
C ILE A 137 -8.76 2.90 17.04
N MET A 138 -8.10 3.93 17.57
CA MET A 138 -8.51 4.58 18.83
C MET A 138 -9.90 5.20 18.73
N ALA A 139 -10.29 5.67 17.56
CA ALA A 139 -11.63 6.20 17.27
C ALA A 139 -12.69 5.12 17.01
N GLY A 140 -12.32 3.84 17.02
CA GLY A 140 -13.23 2.71 16.75
C GLY A 140 -13.70 2.63 15.29
N ARG A 141 -12.95 3.18 14.34
CA ARG A 141 -13.26 3.15 12.91
C ARG A 141 -12.58 2.01 12.15
N ALA A 142 -11.62 1.37 12.77
CA ALA A 142 -10.87 0.25 12.23
C ALA A 142 -10.36 -0.64 13.37
N ASP A 143 -10.18 -1.92 13.07
CA ASP A 143 -9.57 -2.89 13.98
C ASP A 143 -8.16 -3.27 13.51
N VAL A 144 -7.94 -3.39 12.20
CA VAL A 144 -6.65 -3.81 11.62
C VAL A 144 -6.25 -2.90 10.46
N ILE A 145 -5.13 -2.25 10.61
CA ILE A 145 -4.56 -1.34 9.60
C ILE A 145 -3.13 -1.75 9.25
N ILE A 146 -2.80 -1.71 7.97
CA ILE A 146 -1.42 -1.76 7.50
C ILE A 146 -0.97 -0.33 7.23
N ALA A 147 0.02 0.13 7.99
CA ALA A 147 0.58 1.47 7.87
C ALA A 147 2.08 1.39 7.55
N GLY A 148 2.54 2.14 6.57
CA GLY A 148 3.95 2.10 6.18
C GLY A 148 4.34 3.18 5.19
N GLY A 149 5.42 2.95 4.47
CA GLY A 149 5.90 3.84 3.42
C GLY A 149 6.72 3.10 2.38
N GLN A 150 6.82 3.70 1.22
CA GLN A 150 7.58 3.21 0.09
C GLN A 150 8.17 4.38 -0.68
N GLU A 151 9.40 4.25 -1.16
CA GLU A 151 10.05 5.31 -1.94
C GLU A 151 11.15 4.74 -2.83
N ASN A 152 11.26 5.22 -4.05
CA ASN A 152 12.41 4.98 -4.91
C ASN A 152 12.79 6.28 -5.65
N MET A 153 13.73 7.00 -5.09
CA MET A 153 14.19 8.28 -5.65
C MET A 153 14.95 8.10 -6.97
N SER A 154 15.55 6.93 -7.20
CA SER A 154 16.30 6.65 -8.44
C SER A 154 15.41 6.53 -9.67
N LEU A 155 14.14 6.15 -9.49
CA LEU A 155 13.14 6.04 -10.56
C LEU A 155 12.26 7.28 -10.72
N ALA A 156 12.45 8.32 -9.90
CA ALA A 156 11.68 9.54 -10.03
C ALA A 156 11.94 10.19 -11.41
N PRO A 157 10.90 10.44 -12.23
CA PRO A 157 11.08 10.98 -13.56
C PRO A 157 11.50 12.46 -13.53
N MET A 158 12.26 12.87 -14.51
CA MET A 158 12.49 14.29 -14.80
C MET A 158 11.25 14.87 -15.47
N SER A 159 10.82 16.07 -15.05
CA SER A 159 9.65 16.73 -15.62
C SER A 159 10.04 17.78 -16.67
N LEU A 160 9.23 17.87 -17.71
CA LEU A 160 9.29 18.93 -18.72
C LEU A 160 8.00 19.75 -18.63
N PRO A 161 7.92 20.78 -17.75
CA PRO A 161 6.67 21.47 -17.42
C PRO A 161 5.93 22.09 -18.61
N LYS A 162 6.70 22.56 -19.62
CA LYS A 162 6.14 23.20 -20.81
C LYS A 162 5.87 22.23 -21.98
N ALA A 163 6.22 20.94 -21.85
CA ALA A 163 6.11 19.98 -22.96
C ALA A 163 4.69 19.87 -23.54
N ARG A 164 3.66 19.99 -22.70
CA ARG A 164 2.25 19.96 -23.15
C ARG A 164 1.92 21.04 -24.17
N TRP A 165 2.52 22.21 -24.04
CA TRP A 165 2.25 23.38 -24.87
C TRP A 165 3.36 23.64 -25.90
N GLY A 166 4.36 22.78 -25.95
CA GLY A 166 5.56 22.88 -26.79
C GLY A 166 6.64 23.79 -26.21
N TYR A 167 7.86 23.47 -26.56
CA TYR A 167 9.03 24.33 -26.33
C TYR A 167 9.26 25.11 -27.63
N ARG A 168 9.18 26.42 -27.58
CA ARG A 168 9.58 27.29 -28.69
C ARG A 168 11.01 27.76 -28.48
N MET A 169 11.77 27.81 -29.54
CA MET A 169 13.03 28.57 -29.54
C MET A 169 12.68 30.06 -29.35
N ALA A 170 13.29 30.67 -28.35
CA ALA A 170 13.16 32.13 -28.12
C ALA A 170 13.92 32.89 -29.18
#